data_8214e2b281e1656f496b00e5870f6bd5
#
_entry.id   8214e2b281e1656f496b00e5870f6bd5
#
_cell.length_a   1.000
_cell.length_b   1.000
_cell.length_c   1.000
_cell.angle_alpha   90.00
_cell.angle_beta   90.00
_cell.angle_gamma   90.00
#
_symmetry.space_group_name_H-M   'P 1'
#
loop_
_entity.id
_entity.type
_entity.pdbx_description
1 polymer ?
#
loop_
_entity_poly.entity_id
_entity_poly.type
_entity_poly.pdbx_seq_one_letter_code
_entity_poly.pdbx_strand_id
1 'polypeptide(L)'
;MRTVKLGLIGAGGISQAHCRAISQIEGAEIIAASDLVPSNLERMVNTWGVSEANTFSDYNEMLKMDEIEAVLVCTPTGVHAPPTVAALHAGKHVLCEKPMEATLEAATSMVQAAHETGNILMVGLKLRYSPQVIKAKQIVDDGTLGPIYYAETIADRRRGNPGGSFIRKATAGLGATADIGVYALDTALYLMGHPKPVAIMGIMDNRLSLNSTWNPALKETEVEDFGVGWVLFEDGARLVFKTSWCMHMDSLGGTIFLGEKAGLRIGVSEVRGPQDGVFVYGDNNGEIEDQSFTEFEPVDVFVAEDTDFIDAVRHGKPSPIDPYGMLLTNVVFQGVNDSSENGGREVELKIPTFD
;
A
#
# COMPACT_ATOMS: atom_id res chain seq x y z
N MET A 1 0.90 30.90 -0.84
CA MET A 1 0.08 29.70 -0.55
C MET A 1 0.19 29.41 0.95
N ARG A 2 -0.88 28.90 1.63
CA ARG A 2 -0.78 28.52 3.05
C ARG A 2 0.15 27.30 3.19
N THR A 3 1.09 27.37 4.12
CA THR A 3 1.99 26.25 4.41
C THR A 3 1.28 25.24 5.33
N VAL A 4 1.27 23.97 4.94
CA VAL A 4 0.84 22.85 5.78
C VAL A 4 2.07 22.36 6.56
N LYS A 5 1.98 22.37 7.89
CA LYS A 5 3.03 21.93 8.78
C LYS A 5 2.83 20.50 9.21
N LEU A 6 3.85 19.68 9.01
CA LEU A 6 3.80 18.25 9.24
C LEU A 6 4.68 17.79 10.39
N GLY A 7 4.21 16.77 11.12
CA GLY A 7 5.01 15.95 12.00
C GLY A 7 5.38 14.62 11.31
N LEU A 8 6.52 14.04 11.66
CA LEU A 8 6.95 12.73 11.17
C LEU A 8 7.08 11.76 12.34
N ILE A 9 6.40 10.61 12.27
CA ILE A 9 6.53 9.51 13.24
C ILE A 9 7.20 8.32 12.55
N GLY A 10 8.38 7.92 13.03
CA GLY A 10 9.23 6.93 12.39
C GLY A 10 10.16 7.56 11.35
N ALA A 11 11.32 8.03 11.78
CA ALA A 11 12.33 8.70 10.93
C ALA A 11 13.31 7.70 10.28
N GLY A 12 12.86 6.49 9.96
CA GLY A 12 13.63 5.40 9.36
C GLY A 12 13.98 5.57 7.88
N GLY A 13 14.11 4.46 7.16
CA GLY A 13 14.51 4.45 5.75
C GLY A 13 13.48 5.08 4.82
N ILE A 14 12.21 4.62 4.91
CA ILE A 14 11.13 5.07 4.01
C ILE A 14 10.79 6.54 4.19
N SER A 15 10.88 7.06 5.42
CA SER A 15 10.61 8.46 5.69
C SER A 15 11.52 9.42 4.90
N GLN A 16 12.71 8.97 4.48
CA GLN A 16 13.63 9.77 3.66
C GLN A 16 13.07 10.03 2.25
N ALA A 17 12.25 9.13 1.73
CA ALA A 17 11.56 9.33 0.45
C ALA A 17 10.49 10.44 0.59
N HIS A 18 9.70 10.40 1.67
CA HIS A 18 8.73 11.45 1.96
C HIS A 18 9.40 12.79 2.28
N CYS A 19 10.46 12.82 3.07
CA CYS A 19 11.21 14.07 3.32
C CYS A 19 11.68 14.71 2.03
N ARG A 20 12.22 13.90 1.09
CA ARG A 20 12.64 14.38 -0.24
C ARG A 20 11.44 14.88 -1.05
N ALA A 21 10.32 14.18 -1.04
CA ALA A 21 9.11 14.59 -1.74
C ALA A 21 8.55 15.90 -1.18
N ILE A 22 8.35 15.97 0.14
CA ILE A 22 7.86 17.18 0.83
C ILE A 22 8.74 18.40 0.56
N SER A 23 10.07 18.23 0.50
CA SER A 23 11.00 19.34 0.21
C SER A 23 10.82 19.94 -1.20
N GLN A 24 10.11 19.27 -2.10
CA GLN A 24 9.80 19.73 -3.46
C GLN A 24 8.39 20.32 -3.57
N ILE A 25 7.56 20.21 -2.51
CA ILE A 25 6.16 20.66 -2.53
C ILE A 25 6.06 22.05 -1.92
N GLU A 26 5.66 23.02 -2.74
CA GLU A 26 5.47 24.40 -2.28
C GLU A 26 4.40 24.49 -1.18
N GLY A 27 4.76 25.12 -0.07
CA GLY A 27 3.85 25.30 1.06
C GLY A 27 3.62 24.00 1.86
N ALA A 28 4.63 23.13 1.95
CA ALA A 28 4.67 21.98 2.84
C ALA A 28 5.98 21.97 3.61
N GLU A 29 5.95 21.63 4.91
CA GLU A 29 7.13 21.64 5.76
C GLU A 29 7.02 20.60 6.88
N ILE A 30 8.05 19.77 7.06
CA ILE A 30 8.20 18.89 8.23
C ILE A 30 8.86 19.69 9.33
N ILE A 31 8.09 20.04 10.37
CA ILE A 31 8.56 20.91 11.48
C ILE A 31 8.96 20.13 12.71
N ALA A 32 8.58 18.85 12.84
CA ALA A 32 8.87 18.00 13.98
C ALA A 32 9.03 16.54 13.57
N ALA A 33 9.79 15.78 14.36
CA ALA A 33 9.97 14.35 14.13
C ALA A 33 10.01 13.56 15.43
N SER A 34 9.49 12.33 15.41
CA SER A 34 9.57 11.38 16.51
C SER A 34 10.13 10.03 16.05
N ASP A 35 11.11 9.49 16.79
CA ASP A 35 11.69 8.16 16.56
C ASP A 35 12.31 7.63 17.85
N LEU A 36 12.28 6.31 18.05
CA LEU A 36 12.92 5.65 19.20
C LEU A 36 14.45 5.57 19.07
N VAL A 37 14.98 5.73 17.85
CA VAL A 37 16.41 5.63 17.54
C VAL A 37 17.01 7.03 17.43
N PRO A 38 17.88 7.46 18.35
CA PRO A 38 18.43 8.82 18.38
C PRO A 38 19.13 9.24 17.08
N SER A 39 19.87 8.34 16.43
CA SER A 39 20.56 8.64 15.16
C SER A 39 19.60 8.93 14.00
N ASN A 40 18.35 8.47 14.06
CA ASN A 40 17.33 8.84 13.09
C ASN A 40 16.90 10.30 13.31
N LEU A 41 16.76 10.74 14.55
CA LEU A 41 16.43 12.13 14.89
C LEU A 41 17.59 13.07 14.56
N GLU A 42 18.84 12.70 14.84
CA GLU A 42 20.03 13.45 14.42
C GLU A 42 20.05 13.67 12.89
N ARG A 43 19.65 12.66 12.11
CA ARG A 43 19.52 12.78 10.66
C ARG A 43 18.42 13.78 10.26
N MET A 44 17.28 13.82 10.98
CA MET A 44 16.23 14.81 10.72
C MET A 44 16.73 16.24 10.95
N VAL A 45 17.52 16.47 11.99
CA VAL A 45 18.13 17.78 12.26
C VAL A 45 19.16 18.12 11.17
N ASN A 46 20.12 17.24 10.93
CA ASN A 46 21.29 17.53 10.10
C ASN A 46 21.00 17.56 8.59
N THR A 47 20.03 16.77 8.13
CA THR A 47 19.75 16.63 6.70
C THR A 47 18.49 17.42 6.28
N TRP A 48 17.47 17.43 7.12
CA TRP A 48 16.17 18.01 6.78
C TRP A 48 15.84 19.31 7.51
N GLY A 49 16.73 19.76 8.40
CA GLY A 49 16.60 21.07 9.05
C GLY A 49 15.54 21.13 10.14
N VAL A 50 15.03 20.00 10.60
CA VAL A 50 14.12 19.97 11.76
C VAL A 50 14.85 20.49 12.98
N SER A 51 14.24 21.42 13.72
CA SER A 51 14.84 21.94 14.96
C SER A 51 15.09 20.82 15.98
N GLU A 52 16.24 20.81 16.62
CA GLU A 52 16.55 19.83 17.68
C GLU A 52 15.49 19.86 18.80
N ALA A 53 14.95 21.04 19.13
CA ALA A 53 13.87 21.21 20.11
C ALA A 53 12.55 20.56 19.69
N ASN A 54 12.38 20.23 18.42
CA ASN A 54 11.21 19.59 17.84
C ASN A 54 11.46 18.12 17.50
N THR A 55 12.44 17.48 18.14
CA THR A 55 12.68 16.04 18.03
C THR A 55 12.26 15.33 19.31
N PHE A 56 11.54 14.22 19.17
CA PHE A 56 10.88 13.54 20.28
C PHE A 56 11.16 12.03 20.25
N SER A 57 11.38 11.42 21.41
CA SER A 57 11.38 9.96 21.55
C SER A 57 9.98 9.38 21.74
N ASP A 58 9.01 10.21 22.15
CA ASP A 58 7.60 9.86 22.30
C ASP A 58 6.76 10.75 21.36
N TYR A 59 6.09 10.12 20.40
CA TYR A 59 5.22 10.84 19.47
C TYR A 59 4.04 11.55 20.15
N ASN A 60 3.59 11.07 21.32
CA ASN A 60 2.51 11.74 22.05
C ASN A 60 2.92 13.15 22.52
N GLU A 61 4.21 13.37 22.82
CA GLU A 61 4.71 14.72 23.12
C GLU A 61 4.74 15.60 21.86
N MET A 62 5.14 15.06 20.72
CA MET A 62 5.10 15.78 19.43
C MET A 62 3.66 16.15 19.03
N LEU A 63 2.69 15.27 19.25
CA LEU A 63 1.29 15.50 18.88
C LEU A 63 0.63 16.65 19.68
N LYS A 64 1.21 17.10 20.79
CA LYS A 64 0.76 18.27 21.55
C LYS A 64 1.09 19.62 20.88
N MET A 65 1.92 19.60 19.83
CA MET A 65 2.23 20.82 19.09
C MET A 65 1.02 21.26 18.24
N ASP A 66 0.44 22.40 18.59
CA ASP A 66 -0.73 22.95 17.89
C ASP A 66 -0.44 23.31 16.42
N GLU A 67 0.81 23.65 16.12
CA GLU A 67 1.24 24.02 14.77
C GLU A 67 1.22 22.86 13.78
N ILE A 68 1.29 21.61 14.23
CA ILE A 68 1.21 20.43 13.38
C ILE A 68 -0.23 20.25 12.91
N GLU A 69 -0.45 20.23 11.60
CA GLU A 69 -1.76 20.02 10.98
C GLU A 69 -1.93 18.56 10.52
N ALA A 70 -0.84 17.95 10.09
CA ALA A 70 -0.84 16.57 9.60
C ALA A 70 0.41 15.81 10.02
N VAL A 71 0.33 14.49 9.96
CA VAL A 71 1.40 13.59 10.39
C VAL A 71 1.67 12.54 9.32
N LEU A 72 2.95 12.31 9.03
CA LEU A 72 3.42 11.15 8.26
C LEU A 72 3.76 10.03 9.25
N VAL A 73 3.12 8.86 9.12
CA VAL A 73 3.42 7.67 9.93
C VAL A 73 4.23 6.70 9.07
N CYS A 74 5.51 6.56 9.40
CA CYS A 74 6.52 5.76 8.68
C CYS A 74 7.18 4.71 9.60
N THR A 75 6.45 4.23 10.59
CA THR A 75 6.88 3.17 11.50
C THR A 75 6.88 1.80 10.79
N PRO A 76 7.40 0.72 11.40
CA PRO A 76 7.17 -0.63 10.89
C PRO A 76 5.68 -0.99 10.86
N THR A 77 5.27 -1.82 9.88
CA THR A 77 3.88 -2.17 9.61
C THR A 77 3.05 -2.54 10.85
N GLY A 78 3.56 -3.46 11.68
CA GLY A 78 2.80 -3.97 12.85
C GLY A 78 2.65 -2.95 13.99
N VAL A 79 3.04 -1.69 13.78
CA VAL A 79 2.90 -0.59 14.74
C VAL A 79 2.43 0.71 14.09
N HIS A 80 1.73 0.63 12.95
CA HIS A 80 1.12 1.79 12.30
C HIS A 80 -0.09 2.32 13.06
N ALA A 81 -0.92 1.43 13.61
CA ALA A 81 -2.20 1.80 14.21
C ALA A 81 -2.06 2.69 15.46
N PRO A 82 -1.23 2.40 16.47
CA PRO A 82 -1.15 3.25 17.67
C PRO A 82 -0.85 4.72 17.38
N PRO A 83 0.21 5.09 16.63
CA PRO A 83 0.49 6.50 16.33
C PRO A 83 -0.54 7.12 15.38
N THR A 84 -1.12 6.36 14.45
CA THR A 84 -2.18 6.85 13.55
C THR A 84 -3.44 7.22 14.32
N VAL A 85 -3.92 6.32 15.17
CA VAL A 85 -5.11 6.55 16.01
C VAL A 85 -4.88 7.73 16.96
N ALA A 86 -3.71 7.80 17.61
CA ALA A 86 -3.36 8.91 18.48
C ALA A 86 -3.32 10.25 17.74
N ALA A 87 -2.75 10.30 16.54
CA ALA A 87 -2.68 11.50 15.72
C ALA A 87 -4.07 11.98 15.28
N LEU A 88 -4.94 11.06 14.82
CA LEU A 88 -6.31 11.37 14.44
C LEU A 88 -7.09 11.95 15.63
N HIS A 89 -7.03 11.35 16.82
CA HIS A 89 -7.68 11.86 18.02
C HIS A 89 -7.05 13.16 18.55
N ALA A 90 -5.78 13.43 18.23
CA ALA A 90 -5.15 14.73 18.49
C ALA A 90 -5.56 15.83 17.47
N GLY A 91 -6.53 15.53 16.58
CA GLY A 91 -7.01 16.47 15.57
C GLY A 91 -6.08 16.64 14.36
N LYS A 92 -5.14 15.72 14.15
CA LYS A 92 -4.20 15.77 13.02
C LYS A 92 -4.68 14.88 11.89
N HIS A 93 -4.50 15.33 10.64
CA HIS A 93 -4.65 14.49 9.46
C HIS A 93 -3.46 13.51 9.37
N VAL A 94 -3.66 12.34 8.77
CA VAL A 94 -2.60 11.31 8.73
C VAL A 94 -2.42 10.75 7.32
N LEU A 95 -1.16 10.74 6.85
CA LEU A 95 -0.68 9.86 5.79
C LEU A 95 0.12 8.73 6.45
N CYS A 96 -0.41 7.51 6.39
CA CYS A 96 0.25 6.32 6.92
C CYS A 96 0.87 5.52 5.79
N GLU A 97 2.13 5.10 5.94
CA GLU A 97 2.77 4.21 4.98
C GLU A 97 2.02 2.88 4.84
N LYS A 98 2.23 2.26 3.68
CA LYS A 98 1.65 0.94 3.37
C LYS A 98 2.44 -0.21 4.04
N PRO A 99 1.79 -1.36 4.23
CA PRO A 99 0.35 -1.58 4.22
C PRO A 99 -0.32 -0.85 5.39
N MET A 100 -1.65 -0.69 5.38
CA MET A 100 -2.34 0.05 6.44
C MET A 100 -1.94 -0.45 7.82
N GLU A 101 -2.01 -1.78 8.06
CA GLU A 101 -1.58 -2.42 9.29
C GLU A 101 -1.37 -3.93 9.07
N ALA A 102 -0.74 -4.60 10.03
CA ALA A 102 -0.48 -6.04 9.99
C ALA A 102 -1.73 -6.90 10.21
N THR A 103 -2.69 -6.42 11.02
CA THR A 103 -3.92 -7.13 11.37
C THR A 103 -5.16 -6.37 10.94
N LEU A 104 -6.24 -7.10 10.64
CA LEU A 104 -7.52 -6.49 10.30
C LEU A 104 -8.11 -5.69 11.46
N GLU A 105 -7.94 -6.15 12.71
CA GLU A 105 -8.42 -5.46 13.91
C GLU A 105 -7.77 -4.08 14.06
N ALA A 106 -6.44 -4.02 13.96
CA ALA A 106 -5.70 -2.78 14.07
C ALA A 106 -5.99 -1.83 12.88
N ALA A 107 -6.08 -2.34 11.65
CA ALA A 107 -6.51 -1.55 10.50
C ALA A 107 -7.92 -0.98 10.67
N THR A 108 -8.85 -1.78 11.23
CA THR A 108 -10.21 -1.33 11.54
C THR A 108 -10.21 -0.18 12.53
N SER A 109 -9.37 -0.23 13.57
CA SER A 109 -9.27 0.86 14.56
C SER A 109 -8.80 2.19 13.95
N MET A 110 -7.93 2.14 12.93
CA MET A 110 -7.48 3.33 12.22
C MET A 110 -8.61 3.97 11.40
N VAL A 111 -9.38 3.15 10.68
CA VAL A 111 -10.53 3.64 9.90
C VAL A 111 -11.63 4.16 10.82
N GLN A 112 -11.89 3.47 11.93
CA GLN A 112 -12.84 3.92 12.96
C GLN A 112 -12.44 5.29 13.52
N ALA A 113 -11.17 5.49 13.89
CA ALA A 113 -10.68 6.77 14.40
C ALA A 113 -10.81 7.90 13.36
N ALA A 114 -10.55 7.61 12.08
CA ALA A 114 -10.76 8.57 11.01
C ALA A 114 -12.24 8.95 10.86
N HIS A 115 -13.15 7.99 10.94
CA HIS A 115 -14.58 8.22 10.90
C HIS A 115 -15.07 9.06 12.10
N GLU A 116 -14.64 8.73 13.32
CA GLU A 116 -15.01 9.43 14.55
C GLU A 116 -14.53 10.88 14.59
N THR A 117 -13.33 11.13 14.11
CA THR A 117 -12.70 12.47 14.18
C THR A 117 -13.00 13.34 12.97
N GLY A 118 -13.39 12.76 11.83
CA GLY A 118 -13.54 13.45 10.56
C GLY A 118 -12.20 13.92 9.95
N ASN A 119 -11.07 13.52 10.53
CA ASN A 119 -9.76 13.82 10.00
C ASN A 119 -9.40 12.88 8.85
N ILE A 120 -8.57 13.36 7.92
CA ILE A 120 -8.09 12.56 6.80
C ILE A 120 -7.19 11.44 7.33
N LEU A 121 -7.51 10.20 6.95
CA LEU A 121 -6.59 9.07 6.93
C LEU A 121 -6.36 8.70 5.47
N MET A 122 -5.11 8.76 5.01
CA MET A 122 -4.67 8.29 3.70
C MET A 122 -3.59 7.23 3.89
N VAL A 123 -3.62 6.17 3.10
CA VAL A 123 -2.56 5.15 3.08
C VAL A 123 -1.65 5.39 1.88
N GLY A 124 -0.34 5.30 2.08
CA GLY A 124 0.69 5.56 1.08
C GLY A 124 0.74 4.49 -0.02
N LEU A 125 -0.06 4.66 -1.06
CA LEU A 125 -0.17 3.76 -2.20
C LEU A 125 0.34 4.41 -3.48
N LYS A 126 1.60 4.77 -3.45
CA LYS A 126 2.29 5.50 -4.52
C LYS A 126 2.08 4.93 -5.93
N LEU A 127 1.83 3.61 -6.09
CA LEU A 127 1.62 3.03 -7.42
C LEU A 127 0.32 3.51 -8.08
N ARG A 128 -0.68 4.00 -7.34
CA ARG A 128 -1.86 4.65 -7.91
C ARG A 128 -1.51 5.91 -8.71
N TYR A 129 -0.36 6.53 -8.41
CA TYR A 129 0.18 7.71 -9.09
C TYR A 129 1.11 7.37 -10.26
N SER A 130 1.36 6.08 -10.54
CA SER A 130 2.13 5.72 -11.73
C SER A 130 1.32 5.97 -13.00
N PRO A 131 1.94 6.50 -14.07
CA PRO A 131 1.25 6.81 -15.30
C PRO A 131 0.50 5.61 -15.90
N GLN A 132 1.03 4.40 -15.71
CA GLN A 132 0.41 3.16 -16.19
C GLN A 132 -0.89 2.84 -15.43
N VAL A 133 -0.91 2.98 -14.11
CA VAL A 133 -2.13 2.74 -13.30
C VAL A 133 -3.17 3.82 -13.60
N ILE A 134 -2.75 5.08 -13.72
CA ILE A 134 -3.63 6.19 -14.11
C ILE A 134 -4.26 5.91 -15.47
N LYS A 135 -3.46 5.50 -16.47
CA LYS A 135 -3.97 5.16 -17.80
C LYS A 135 -4.92 3.96 -17.77
N ALA A 136 -4.56 2.91 -17.03
CA ALA A 136 -5.42 1.73 -16.85
C ALA A 136 -6.77 2.11 -16.21
N LYS A 137 -6.73 2.98 -15.18
CA LYS A 137 -7.96 3.45 -14.52
C LYS A 137 -8.85 4.24 -15.47
N GLN A 138 -8.29 5.12 -16.28
CA GLN A 138 -9.06 5.84 -17.33
C GLN A 138 -9.76 4.86 -18.28
N ILE A 139 -9.05 3.83 -18.78
CA ILE A 139 -9.60 2.83 -19.69
C ILE A 139 -10.75 2.04 -19.04
N VAL A 140 -10.62 1.70 -17.75
CA VAL A 140 -11.67 1.02 -16.98
C VAL A 140 -12.87 1.95 -16.78
N ASP A 141 -12.64 3.19 -16.34
CA ASP A 141 -13.70 4.17 -16.04
C ASP A 141 -14.47 4.61 -17.29
N ASP A 142 -13.82 4.63 -18.46
CA ASP A 142 -14.46 4.88 -19.75
C ASP A 142 -15.37 3.71 -20.21
N GLY A 143 -15.39 2.59 -19.44
CA GLY A 143 -16.22 1.42 -19.74
C GLY A 143 -15.73 0.58 -20.92
N THR A 144 -14.48 0.77 -21.33
CA THR A 144 -13.85 0.03 -22.46
C THR A 144 -13.86 -1.47 -22.20
N LEU A 145 -13.58 -1.92 -20.97
CA LEU A 145 -13.59 -3.35 -20.64
C LEU A 145 -15.00 -3.93 -20.43
N GLY A 146 -16.00 -3.08 -20.14
CA GLY A 146 -17.27 -3.55 -19.57
C GLY A 146 -17.06 -4.10 -18.15
N PRO A 147 -18.04 -4.84 -17.60
CA PRO A 147 -17.90 -5.50 -16.31
C PRO A 147 -16.69 -6.45 -16.28
N ILE A 148 -15.79 -6.25 -15.30
CA ILE A 148 -14.62 -7.11 -15.10
C ILE A 148 -15.08 -8.34 -14.31
N TYR A 149 -14.95 -9.53 -14.91
CA TYR A 149 -15.36 -10.79 -14.28
C TYR A 149 -14.20 -11.61 -13.74
N TYR A 150 -12.95 -11.32 -14.17
CA TYR A 150 -11.74 -12.01 -13.75
C TYR A 150 -10.54 -11.07 -13.77
N ALA A 151 -9.66 -11.20 -12.79
CA ALA A 151 -8.37 -10.54 -12.77
C ALA A 151 -7.27 -11.44 -12.18
N GLU A 152 -6.03 -11.23 -12.64
CA GLU A 152 -4.83 -11.73 -11.95
C GLU A 152 -3.90 -10.56 -11.65
N THR A 153 -3.21 -10.64 -10.51
CA THR A 153 -2.20 -9.64 -10.16
C THR A 153 -1.01 -10.29 -9.48
N ILE A 154 0.15 -9.69 -9.68
CA ILE A 154 1.41 -10.23 -9.17
C ILE A 154 2.28 -9.15 -8.54
N ALA A 155 3.00 -9.54 -7.47
CA ALA A 155 4.15 -8.81 -6.94
C ALA A 155 5.24 -9.82 -6.60
N ASP A 156 6.29 -9.88 -7.40
CA ASP A 156 7.28 -10.93 -7.28
C ASP A 156 8.73 -10.44 -7.40
N ARG A 157 9.61 -11.12 -6.65
CA ARG A 157 11.06 -10.91 -6.68
C ARG A 157 11.75 -12.27 -6.75
N ARG A 158 12.82 -12.37 -7.55
CA ARG A 158 13.62 -13.59 -7.60
C ARG A 158 14.51 -13.77 -6.36
N ARG A 159 15.10 -12.70 -5.83
CA ARG A 159 16.00 -12.64 -4.67
C ARG A 159 15.83 -11.30 -3.96
N GLY A 160 14.69 -11.07 -3.38
CA GLY A 160 14.31 -9.77 -2.85
C GLY A 160 13.69 -9.78 -1.46
N ASN A 161 13.94 -10.85 -0.66
CA ASN A 161 13.57 -10.81 0.75
C ASN A 161 14.36 -9.71 1.45
N PRO A 162 13.70 -8.72 2.06
CA PRO A 162 14.37 -7.53 2.61
C PRO A 162 15.14 -7.80 3.90
N GLY A 163 14.85 -8.87 4.63
CA GLY A 163 15.45 -9.14 5.94
C GLY A 163 15.03 -8.16 7.04
N GLY A 164 15.82 -8.09 8.12
CA GLY A 164 15.61 -7.12 9.19
C GLY A 164 14.24 -7.22 9.88
N SER A 165 13.58 -6.07 10.07
CA SER A 165 12.25 -6.00 10.68
C SER A 165 11.14 -6.64 9.83
N PHE A 166 11.33 -6.74 8.51
CA PHE A 166 10.34 -7.31 7.59
C PHE A 166 10.13 -8.81 7.76
N ILE A 167 11.12 -9.54 8.25
CA ILE A 167 11.03 -10.99 8.45
C ILE A 167 10.59 -11.40 9.85
N ARG A 168 10.35 -10.44 10.75
CA ARG A 168 9.91 -10.66 12.13
C ARG A 168 8.41 -10.47 12.26
N LYS A 169 7.70 -11.49 12.77
CA LYS A 169 6.24 -11.44 12.90
C LYS A 169 5.78 -10.26 13.78
N ALA A 170 6.52 -9.96 14.83
CA ALA A 170 6.18 -8.86 15.75
C ALA A 170 6.21 -7.46 15.12
N THR A 171 7.00 -7.25 14.07
CA THR A 171 7.14 -5.94 13.41
C THR A 171 6.50 -5.88 12.03
N ALA A 172 6.43 -7.00 11.32
CA ALA A 172 5.86 -7.06 9.98
C ALA A 172 4.41 -7.59 9.96
N GLY A 173 4.05 -8.45 10.90
CA GLY A 173 2.78 -9.16 10.94
C GLY A 173 2.69 -10.24 9.86
N LEU A 174 2.70 -9.83 8.59
CA LEU A 174 2.77 -10.65 7.38
C LEU A 174 4.03 -10.29 6.59
N GLY A 175 4.47 -11.20 5.73
CA GLY A 175 5.68 -11.05 4.92
C GLY A 175 5.44 -10.49 3.52
N ALA A 176 5.77 -11.29 2.50
CA ALA A 176 5.68 -10.88 1.10
C ALA A 176 4.28 -10.42 0.69
N THR A 177 3.24 -11.06 1.25
CA THR A 177 1.84 -10.76 0.95
C THR A 177 1.49 -9.32 1.33
N ALA A 178 1.94 -8.85 2.49
CA ALA A 178 1.67 -7.50 2.95
C ALA A 178 2.70 -6.48 2.45
N ASP A 179 3.99 -6.83 2.39
CA ASP A 179 5.04 -5.87 2.00
C ASP A 179 4.95 -5.44 0.54
N ILE A 180 5.00 -6.40 -0.38
CA ILE A 180 4.94 -6.12 -1.83
C ILE A 180 3.59 -6.47 -2.44
N GLY A 181 2.91 -7.49 -1.88
CA GLY A 181 1.60 -7.92 -2.37
C GLY A 181 0.54 -6.84 -2.22
N VAL A 182 0.68 -5.92 -1.25
CA VAL A 182 -0.23 -4.78 -1.09
C VAL A 182 -0.35 -3.94 -2.37
N TYR A 183 0.74 -3.67 -3.06
CA TYR A 183 0.71 -2.88 -4.28
C TYR A 183 -0.07 -3.56 -5.41
N ALA A 184 0.16 -4.86 -5.58
CA ALA A 184 -0.54 -5.65 -6.60
C ALA A 184 -2.03 -5.79 -6.28
N LEU A 185 -2.36 -6.16 -5.04
CA LEU A 185 -3.73 -6.33 -4.59
C LEU A 185 -4.51 -5.02 -4.62
N ASP A 186 -3.91 -3.94 -4.11
CA ASP A 186 -4.52 -2.62 -4.16
C ASP A 186 -4.80 -2.16 -5.59
N THR A 187 -3.80 -2.27 -6.48
CA THR A 187 -3.98 -1.92 -7.90
C THR A 187 -5.15 -2.70 -8.52
N ALA A 188 -5.25 -4.00 -8.23
CA ALA A 188 -6.34 -4.81 -8.76
C ALA A 188 -7.70 -4.37 -8.20
N LEU A 189 -7.83 -4.23 -6.88
CA LEU A 189 -9.07 -3.78 -6.24
C LEU A 189 -9.47 -2.37 -6.71
N TYR A 190 -8.52 -1.45 -6.84
CA TYR A 190 -8.75 -0.09 -7.32
C TYR A 190 -9.28 -0.08 -8.76
N LEU A 191 -8.67 -0.85 -9.67
CA LEU A 191 -9.12 -0.94 -11.06
C LEU A 191 -10.48 -1.65 -11.18
N MET A 192 -10.75 -2.63 -10.32
CA MET A 192 -12.05 -3.32 -10.26
C MET A 192 -13.15 -2.49 -9.57
N GLY A 193 -12.85 -1.29 -9.03
CA GLY A 193 -13.82 -0.44 -8.34
C GLY A 193 -14.12 -0.86 -6.91
N HIS A 194 -13.18 -1.53 -6.23
CA HIS A 194 -13.28 -2.04 -4.86
C HIS A 194 -14.50 -2.95 -4.64
N PRO A 195 -14.67 -4.03 -5.43
CA PRO A 195 -15.76 -4.95 -5.24
C PRO A 195 -15.68 -5.61 -3.87
N LYS A 196 -16.84 -5.95 -3.29
CA LYS A 196 -16.92 -6.54 -1.95
C LYS A 196 -16.44 -7.99 -1.96
N PRO A 197 -15.30 -8.33 -1.31
CA PRO A 197 -14.85 -9.71 -1.21
C PRO A 197 -15.73 -10.50 -0.24
N VAL A 198 -16.12 -11.73 -0.62
CA VAL A 198 -17.02 -12.58 0.18
C VAL A 198 -16.38 -13.88 0.63
N ALA A 199 -15.45 -14.43 -0.13
CA ALA A 199 -14.72 -15.64 0.23
C ALA A 199 -13.32 -15.67 -0.38
N ILE A 200 -12.44 -16.45 0.21
CA ILE A 200 -11.08 -16.65 -0.28
C ILE A 200 -10.59 -18.09 -0.03
N MET A 201 -9.79 -18.59 -0.96
CA MET A 201 -8.92 -19.75 -0.78
C MET A 201 -7.49 -19.32 -1.03
N GLY A 202 -6.53 -19.78 -0.22
CA GLY A 202 -5.15 -19.43 -0.45
C GLY A 202 -4.15 -20.17 0.41
N ILE A 203 -2.89 -20.02 0.06
CA ILE A 203 -1.76 -20.57 0.81
C ILE A 203 -0.66 -19.53 0.99
N MET A 204 0.02 -19.63 2.11
CA MET A 204 1.25 -18.90 2.44
C MET A 204 2.36 -19.88 2.81
N ASP A 205 3.61 -19.57 2.43
CA ASP A 205 4.76 -20.45 2.67
C ASP A 205 6.03 -19.61 2.86
N ASN A 206 6.99 -20.11 3.62
CA ASN A 206 8.29 -19.49 3.85
C ASN A 206 9.49 -20.44 3.61
N ARG A 207 9.25 -21.53 2.92
CA ARG A 207 10.24 -22.59 2.71
C ARG A 207 11.50 -22.16 1.99
N LEU A 208 11.40 -21.18 1.06
CA LEU A 208 12.58 -20.71 0.33
C LEU A 208 13.49 -19.87 1.21
N SER A 209 12.95 -19.01 2.06
CA SER A 209 13.72 -18.27 3.07
C SER A 209 14.37 -19.22 4.08
N LEU A 210 13.60 -20.11 4.69
CA LEU A 210 14.09 -21.06 5.68
C LEU A 210 15.19 -22.00 5.13
N ASN A 211 15.13 -22.36 3.85
CA ASN A 211 16.11 -23.20 3.17
C ASN A 211 17.11 -22.39 2.34
N SER A 212 17.24 -21.10 2.58
CA SER A 212 18.11 -20.21 1.81
C SER A 212 19.58 -20.68 1.87
N THR A 213 20.17 -20.90 0.68
CA THR A 213 21.60 -21.17 0.50
C THR A 213 22.39 -19.92 0.12
N TRP A 214 21.71 -18.83 -0.27
CA TRP A 214 22.31 -17.58 -0.73
C TRP A 214 22.39 -16.50 0.35
N ASN A 215 21.58 -16.59 1.41
CA ASN A 215 21.61 -15.67 2.55
C ASN A 215 21.19 -16.40 3.83
N PRO A 216 22.14 -16.76 4.69
CA PRO A 216 21.84 -17.50 5.93
C PRO A 216 20.93 -16.74 6.92
N ALA A 217 20.92 -15.39 6.90
CA ALA A 217 20.07 -14.60 7.78
C ALA A 217 18.56 -14.79 7.50
N LEU A 218 18.20 -15.23 6.30
CA LEU A 218 16.79 -15.50 5.94
C LEU A 218 16.23 -16.75 6.61
N LYS A 219 17.09 -17.64 7.17
CA LYS A 219 16.64 -18.80 7.94
C LYS A 219 15.90 -18.43 9.23
N GLU A 220 15.98 -17.17 9.63
CA GLU A 220 15.26 -16.64 10.78
C GLU A 220 13.90 -16.00 10.39
N THR A 221 13.44 -16.19 9.15
CA THR A 221 12.16 -15.63 8.67
C THR A 221 10.99 -16.28 9.42
N GLU A 222 10.19 -15.45 10.07
CA GLU A 222 9.01 -15.84 10.87
C GLU A 222 7.68 -15.65 10.10
N VAL A 223 7.73 -14.97 8.96
CA VAL A 223 6.58 -14.66 8.11
C VAL A 223 6.72 -15.36 6.75
N GLU A 224 5.70 -15.30 5.91
CA GLU A 224 5.74 -15.93 4.60
C GLU A 224 6.61 -15.16 3.61
N ASP A 225 7.27 -15.88 2.70
CA ASP A 225 8.01 -15.33 1.55
C ASP A 225 7.28 -15.54 0.22
N PHE A 226 6.18 -16.30 0.26
CA PHE A 226 5.31 -16.63 -0.85
C PHE A 226 3.86 -16.67 -0.39
N GLY A 227 2.97 -16.14 -1.22
CA GLY A 227 1.53 -16.21 -1.00
C GLY A 227 0.77 -16.23 -2.31
N VAL A 228 -0.34 -16.97 -2.33
CA VAL A 228 -1.31 -16.95 -3.41
C VAL A 228 -2.71 -17.03 -2.84
N GLY A 229 -3.63 -16.25 -3.40
CA GLY A 229 -5.03 -16.27 -3.02
C GLY A 229 -5.95 -16.19 -4.22
N TRP A 230 -7.10 -16.87 -4.11
CA TRP A 230 -8.21 -16.77 -5.03
C TRP A 230 -9.39 -16.15 -4.28
N VAL A 231 -9.71 -14.90 -4.61
CA VAL A 231 -10.77 -14.11 -3.99
C VAL A 231 -12.04 -14.19 -4.84
N LEU A 232 -13.16 -14.42 -4.17
CA LEU A 232 -14.51 -14.34 -4.71
C LEU A 232 -15.17 -13.05 -4.26
N PHE A 233 -15.79 -12.31 -5.19
CA PHE A 233 -16.53 -11.09 -4.90
C PHE A 233 -18.05 -11.29 -5.01
N GLU A 234 -18.82 -10.41 -4.32
CA GLU A 234 -20.29 -10.48 -4.26
C GLU A 234 -20.97 -10.39 -5.64
N ASP A 235 -20.40 -9.60 -6.57
CA ASP A 235 -20.86 -9.45 -7.95
C ASP A 235 -20.52 -10.63 -8.85
N GLY A 236 -19.82 -11.63 -8.33
CA GLY A 236 -19.41 -12.81 -9.06
C GLY A 236 -18.05 -12.71 -9.73
N ALA A 237 -17.34 -11.58 -9.65
CA ALA A 237 -15.98 -11.46 -10.14
C ALA A 237 -15.00 -12.32 -9.33
N ARG A 238 -13.85 -12.59 -9.92
CA ARG A 238 -12.76 -13.40 -9.34
C ARG A 238 -11.42 -12.68 -9.46
N LEU A 239 -10.59 -12.75 -8.43
CA LEU A 239 -9.23 -12.24 -8.44
C LEU A 239 -8.27 -13.32 -7.96
N VAL A 240 -7.22 -13.56 -8.72
CA VAL A 240 -6.05 -14.33 -8.27
C VAL A 240 -4.92 -13.35 -8.00
N PHE A 241 -4.40 -13.32 -6.77
CA PHE A 241 -3.18 -12.59 -6.48
C PHE A 241 -2.05 -13.56 -6.14
N LYS A 242 -0.84 -13.21 -6.57
CA LYS A 242 0.39 -14.00 -6.35
C LYS A 242 1.49 -13.07 -5.88
N THR A 243 2.20 -13.47 -4.85
CA THR A 243 3.30 -12.67 -4.31
C THR A 243 4.47 -13.54 -3.89
N SER A 244 5.69 -13.04 -4.07
CA SER A 244 6.89 -13.72 -3.58
C SER A 244 8.07 -12.78 -3.41
N TRP A 245 8.73 -12.83 -2.25
CA TRP A 245 10.03 -12.16 -2.07
C TRP A 245 11.19 -12.93 -2.72
N CYS A 246 11.04 -14.23 -2.89
CA CYS A 246 12.07 -15.07 -3.49
C CYS A 246 11.46 -16.30 -4.17
N MET A 247 11.99 -16.62 -5.35
CA MET A 247 11.56 -17.76 -6.15
C MET A 247 12.65 -18.17 -7.13
N HIS A 248 12.53 -19.36 -7.73
CA HIS A 248 13.45 -19.84 -8.76
C HIS A 248 12.97 -19.54 -10.17
N MET A 249 12.24 -18.42 -10.34
CA MET A 249 11.74 -17.94 -11.64
C MET A 249 11.91 -16.42 -11.75
N ASP A 250 11.81 -15.90 -12.95
CA ASP A 250 11.91 -14.45 -13.20
C ASP A 250 10.57 -13.75 -12.93
N SER A 251 9.44 -14.44 -13.12
CA SER A 251 8.10 -13.92 -12.82
C SER A 251 7.08 -15.03 -12.59
N LEU A 252 6.02 -14.73 -11.85
CA LEU A 252 4.82 -15.56 -11.66
C LEU A 252 3.70 -15.27 -12.68
N GLY A 253 3.94 -14.44 -13.68
CA GLY A 253 2.96 -14.06 -14.69
C GLY A 253 2.86 -12.55 -14.90
N GLY A 254 1.65 -12.03 -15.13
CA GLY A 254 1.36 -10.61 -15.34
C GLY A 254 0.14 -10.15 -14.55
N THR A 255 -0.09 -8.84 -14.54
CA THR A 255 -1.32 -8.25 -14.02
C THR A 255 -2.27 -8.03 -15.19
N ILE A 256 -3.40 -8.76 -15.16
CA ILE A 256 -4.39 -8.80 -16.23
C ILE A 256 -5.82 -8.65 -15.69
N PHE A 257 -6.70 -8.11 -16.52
CA PHE A 257 -8.12 -7.96 -16.25
C PHE A 257 -8.91 -8.43 -17.47
N LEU A 258 -9.90 -9.28 -17.27
CA LEU A 258 -10.80 -9.73 -18.30
C LEU A 258 -12.19 -9.14 -18.06
N GLY A 259 -12.60 -8.26 -18.95
CA GLY A 259 -13.93 -7.68 -18.97
C GLY A 259 -14.80 -8.33 -20.06
N GLU A 260 -16.09 -8.04 -20.04
CA GLU A 260 -17.05 -8.60 -21.01
C GLU A 260 -16.84 -8.06 -22.45
N LYS A 261 -16.16 -6.91 -22.60
CA LYS A 261 -15.95 -6.26 -23.90
C LYS A 261 -14.50 -6.28 -24.36
N ALA A 262 -13.55 -6.25 -23.42
CA ALA A 262 -12.13 -6.21 -23.72
C ALA A 262 -11.31 -6.75 -22.54
N GLY A 263 -10.05 -7.13 -22.82
CA GLY A 263 -9.04 -7.47 -21.82
C GLY A 263 -8.06 -6.32 -21.61
N LEU A 264 -7.45 -6.25 -20.43
CA LEU A 264 -6.40 -5.28 -20.09
C LEU A 264 -5.22 -6.03 -19.51
N ARG A 265 -4.01 -5.69 -19.95
CA ARG A 265 -2.74 -6.08 -19.29
C ARG A 265 -1.98 -4.83 -18.91
N ILE A 266 -1.47 -4.79 -17.68
CA ILE A 266 -0.60 -3.71 -17.22
C ILE A 266 0.74 -4.27 -16.77
N GLY A 267 1.82 -3.58 -17.16
CA GLY A 267 3.18 -3.86 -16.74
C GLY A 267 3.60 -2.89 -15.63
N VAL A 268 3.08 -3.09 -14.41
CA VAL A 268 3.46 -2.31 -13.23
C VAL A 268 4.11 -3.25 -12.23
N SER A 269 5.31 -2.90 -11.81
CA SER A 269 6.00 -3.59 -10.72
C SER A 269 6.79 -2.58 -9.90
N GLU A 270 6.62 -2.59 -8.59
CA GLU A 270 7.42 -1.78 -7.69
C GLU A 270 8.93 -2.04 -7.84
N VAL A 271 9.29 -3.28 -8.14
CA VAL A 271 10.68 -3.76 -8.15
C VAL A 271 11.36 -3.57 -9.49
N ARG A 272 10.59 -3.68 -10.58
CA ARG A 272 11.13 -3.68 -11.95
C ARG A 272 10.84 -2.38 -12.69
N GLY A 273 10.10 -1.46 -12.05
CA GLY A 273 9.60 -0.25 -12.70
C GLY A 273 8.49 -0.56 -13.72
N PRO A 274 8.03 0.45 -14.48
CA PRO A 274 7.05 0.26 -15.52
C PRO A 274 7.62 -0.67 -16.60
N GLN A 275 7.15 -1.91 -16.63
CA GLN A 275 7.51 -2.87 -17.66
C GLN A 275 6.38 -2.96 -18.68
N ASP A 276 6.73 -2.84 -19.95
CA ASP A 276 5.87 -3.15 -21.08
C ASP A 276 4.62 -2.27 -21.31
N GLY A 277 4.27 -1.33 -20.44
CA GLY A 277 3.15 -0.41 -20.68
C GLY A 277 1.75 -0.94 -20.32
N VAL A 278 0.74 -0.39 -20.99
CA VAL A 278 -0.68 -0.73 -20.84
C VAL A 278 -1.20 -1.24 -22.18
N PHE A 279 -1.84 -2.40 -22.18
CA PHE A 279 -2.31 -3.07 -23.39
C PHE A 279 -3.80 -3.40 -23.25
N VAL A 280 -4.59 -3.02 -24.23
CA VAL A 280 -6.02 -3.35 -24.34
C VAL A 280 -6.18 -4.34 -25.46
N TYR A 281 -6.86 -5.45 -25.20
CA TYR A 281 -7.17 -6.50 -26.14
C TYR A 281 -8.65 -6.43 -26.44
N GLY A 282 -9.02 -5.95 -27.63
CA GLY A 282 -10.37 -5.63 -27.99
C GLY A 282 -10.84 -6.33 -29.26
N ASP A 283 -12.13 -6.12 -29.55
CA ASP A 283 -12.80 -6.58 -30.73
C ASP A 283 -13.65 -5.44 -31.31
N ASN A 284 -13.55 -5.23 -32.60
CA ASN A 284 -14.34 -4.24 -33.32
C ASN A 284 -15.08 -4.91 -34.49
N ASN A 285 -16.39 -5.10 -34.33
CA ASN A 285 -17.25 -5.73 -35.35
C ASN A 285 -16.77 -7.14 -35.83
N GLY A 286 -16.15 -7.91 -34.90
CA GLY A 286 -15.68 -9.26 -35.17
C GLY A 286 -14.22 -9.31 -35.69
N GLU A 287 -13.53 -8.19 -35.74
CA GLU A 287 -12.09 -8.09 -36.01
C GLU A 287 -11.34 -7.75 -34.75
N ILE A 288 -10.19 -8.40 -34.52
CA ILE A 288 -9.32 -8.09 -33.35
C ILE A 288 -8.76 -6.70 -33.52
N GLU A 289 -8.96 -5.86 -32.51
CA GLU A 289 -8.42 -4.49 -32.46
C GLU A 289 -7.73 -4.23 -31.11
N ASP A 290 -6.41 -4.39 -31.08
CA ASP A 290 -5.60 -4.20 -29.89
C ASP A 290 -5.02 -2.77 -29.84
N GLN A 291 -4.89 -2.23 -28.62
CA GLN A 291 -4.26 -0.94 -28.37
C GLN A 291 -3.09 -1.12 -27.40
N SER A 292 -2.03 -0.34 -27.59
CA SER A 292 -0.87 -0.35 -26.72
C SER A 292 -0.43 1.07 -26.37
N PHE A 293 -0.11 1.28 -25.08
CA PHE A 293 0.42 2.51 -24.53
C PHE A 293 1.74 2.17 -23.85
N THR A 294 2.85 2.53 -24.46
CA THR A 294 4.20 2.14 -24.03
C THR A 294 5.10 3.34 -23.70
N GLU A 295 4.66 4.54 -24.05
CA GLU A 295 5.39 5.76 -23.78
C GLU A 295 4.70 6.55 -22.66
N PHE A 296 5.40 6.74 -21.56
CA PHE A 296 4.92 7.47 -20.39
C PHE A 296 6.00 8.41 -19.89
N GLU A 297 5.63 9.64 -19.59
CA GLU A 297 6.53 10.58 -18.93
C GLU A 297 6.81 10.10 -17.49
N PRO A 298 8.07 10.11 -17.04
CA PRO A 298 8.43 9.74 -15.68
C PRO A 298 7.76 10.67 -14.65
N VAL A 299 7.20 10.08 -13.60
CA VAL A 299 6.61 10.80 -12.47
C VAL A 299 7.29 10.36 -11.18
N ASP A 300 7.67 11.31 -10.32
CA ASP A 300 8.01 10.98 -8.94
C ASP A 300 6.73 10.70 -8.17
N VAL A 301 6.43 9.43 -7.99
CA VAL A 301 5.19 8.96 -7.38
C VAL A 301 5.05 9.35 -5.91
N PHE A 302 6.15 9.56 -5.18
CA PHE A 302 6.10 10.09 -3.82
C PHE A 302 5.72 11.57 -3.81
N VAL A 303 6.28 12.37 -4.74
CA VAL A 303 5.90 13.79 -4.87
C VAL A 303 4.42 13.90 -5.24
N ALA A 304 3.94 13.07 -6.15
CA ALA A 304 2.53 13.09 -6.56
C ALA A 304 1.59 12.69 -5.41
N GLU A 305 1.90 11.61 -4.70
CA GLU A 305 1.13 11.12 -3.54
C GLU A 305 1.08 12.14 -2.41
N ASP A 306 2.25 12.65 -1.99
CA ASP A 306 2.36 13.62 -0.90
C ASP A 306 1.70 14.96 -1.28
N THR A 307 1.77 15.37 -2.55
CA THR A 307 1.09 16.57 -3.04
C THR A 307 -0.43 16.44 -2.88
N ASP A 308 -1.02 15.33 -3.30
CA ASP A 308 -2.46 15.09 -3.17
C ASP A 308 -2.92 15.10 -1.71
N PHE A 309 -2.15 14.45 -0.81
CA PHE A 309 -2.43 14.49 0.62
C PHE A 309 -2.39 15.92 1.16
N ILE A 310 -1.32 16.66 0.87
CA ILE A 310 -1.14 18.04 1.35
C ILE A 310 -2.24 18.95 0.79
N ASP A 311 -2.62 18.78 -0.46
CA ASP A 311 -3.71 19.56 -1.07
C ASP A 311 -5.07 19.23 -0.46
N ALA A 312 -5.32 17.97 -0.09
CA ALA A 312 -6.51 17.59 0.64
C ALA A 312 -6.56 18.27 2.02
N VAL A 313 -5.47 18.24 2.78
CA VAL A 313 -5.34 18.92 4.09
C VAL A 313 -5.52 20.46 3.92
N ARG A 314 -4.83 21.03 2.96
CA ARG A 314 -4.83 22.49 2.71
C ARG A 314 -6.21 23.05 2.38
N HIS A 315 -7.00 22.29 1.65
CA HIS A 315 -8.29 22.73 1.10
C HIS A 315 -9.50 22.06 1.77
N GLY A 316 -9.30 21.25 2.81
CA GLY A 316 -10.38 20.53 3.49
C GLY A 316 -11.13 19.58 2.57
N LYS A 317 -10.42 18.91 1.66
CA LYS A 317 -10.99 17.89 0.76
C LYS A 317 -11.01 16.52 1.44
N PRO A 318 -11.84 15.58 0.95
CA PRO A 318 -11.77 14.18 1.37
C PRO A 318 -10.39 13.58 1.11
N SER A 319 -10.10 12.44 1.78
CA SER A 319 -8.89 11.66 1.51
C SER A 319 -8.80 11.29 0.02
N PRO A 320 -7.67 11.53 -0.66
CA PRO A 320 -7.48 11.13 -2.06
C PRO A 320 -7.54 9.61 -2.26
N ILE A 321 -7.16 8.86 -1.24
CA ILE A 321 -7.27 7.41 -1.18
C ILE A 321 -8.22 7.06 -0.03
N ASP A 322 -9.38 6.49 -0.37
CA ASP A 322 -10.37 6.11 0.61
C ASP A 322 -9.82 5.00 1.54
N PRO A 323 -9.70 5.26 2.86
CA PRO A 323 -9.19 4.27 3.80
C PRO A 323 -10.09 3.02 3.91
N TYR A 324 -11.39 3.14 3.62
CA TYR A 324 -12.29 1.98 3.59
C TYR A 324 -11.93 1.03 2.43
N GLY A 325 -11.63 1.57 1.24
CA GLY A 325 -11.13 0.76 0.12
C GLY A 325 -9.85 0.00 0.50
N MET A 326 -8.99 0.62 1.31
CA MET A 326 -7.77 -0.01 1.82
C MET A 326 -8.04 -1.10 2.86
N LEU A 327 -9.09 -0.95 3.66
CA LEU A 327 -9.49 -1.98 4.62
C LEU A 327 -9.84 -3.30 3.92
N LEU A 328 -10.39 -3.26 2.70
CA LEU A 328 -10.66 -4.46 1.90
C LEU A 328 -9.38 -5.26 1.61
N THR A 329 -8.24 -4.58 1.42
CA THR A 329 -6.93 -5.24 1.29
C THR A 329 -6.56 -6.01 2.56
N ASN A 330 -6.77 -5.42 3.74
CA ASN A 330 -6.56 -6.10 5.02
C ASN A 330 -7.54 -7.27 5.24
N VAL A 331 -8.79 -7.15 4.79
CA VAL A 331 -9.76 -8.26 4.80
C VAL A 331 -9.24 -9.45 3.99
N VAL A 332 -8.69 -9.18 2.79
CA VAL A 332 -8.11 -10.22 1.94
C VAL A 332 -6.85 -10.82 2.58
N PHE A 333 -5.98 -10.00 3.18
CA PHE A 333 -4.77 -10.50 3.86
C PHE A 333 -5.12 -11.40 5.05
N GLN A 334 -6.07 -11.00 5.89
CA GLN A 334 -6.54 -11.85 6.98
C GLN A 334 -7.12 -13.15 6.43
N GLY A 335 -7.94 -13.07 5.40
CA GLY A 335 -8.57 -14.23 4.80
C GLY A 335 -7.60 -15.23 4.17
N VAL A 336 -6.54 -14.77 3.48
CA VAL A 336 -5.54 -15.69 2.94
C VAL A 336 -4.71 -16.36 4.05
N ASN A 337 -4.42 -15.63 5.13
CA ASN A 337 -3.77 -16.20 6.31
C ASN A 337 -4.66 -17.30 6.94
N ASP A 338 -5.91 -17.00 7.21
CA ASP A 338 -6.87 -17.93 7.80
C ASP A 338 -7.08 -19.17 6.93
N SER A 339 -7.19 -18.98 5.61
CA SER A 339 -7.29 -20.08 4.65
C SER A 339 -6.03 -20.95 4.68
N SER A 340 -4.85 -20.34 4.68
CA SER A 340 -3.57 -21.06 4.73
C SER A 340 -3.42 -21.88 6.02
N GLU A 341 -3.76 -21.31 7.17
CA GLU A 341 -3.75 -22.02 8.47
C GLU A 341 -4.77 -23.16 8.50
N ASN A 342 -5.86 -23.05 7.72
CA ASN A 342 -6.88 -24.10 7.55
C ASN A 342 -6.58 -25.04 6.36
N GLY A 343 -5.34 -25.15 5.94
CA GLY A 343 -4.88 -26.08 4.89
C GLY A 343 -5.35 -25.68 3.47
N GLY A 344 -5.52 -24.39 3.21
CA GLY A 344 -5.89 -23.84 1.91
C GLY A 344 -7.38 -23.95 1.58
N ARG A 345 -8.22 -24.23 2.59
CA ARG A 345 -9.67 -24.32 2.41
C ARG A 345 -10.30 -22.94 2.29
N GLU A 346 -11.47 -22.90 1.64
CA GLU A 346 -12.27 -21.68 1.54
C GLU A 346 -12.62 -21.16 2.94
N VAL A 347 -12.50 -19.84 3.12
CA VAL A 347 -12.97 -19.10 4.28
C VAL A 347 -13.87 -17.95 3.83
N GLU A 348 -14.93 -17.72 4.58
CA GLU A 348 -15.82 -16.57 4.39
C GLU A 348 -15.13 -15.30 4.89
N LEU A 349 -15.26 -14.21 4.13
CA LEU A 349 -14.70 -12.90 4.47
C LEU A 349 -15.77 -12.01 5.10
N LYS A 350 -15.41 -11.35 6.19
CA LYS A 350 -16.27 -10.38 6.88
C LYS A 350 -15.62 -9.01 6.82
N ILE A 351 -16.34 -8.05 6.27
CA ILE A 351 -15.90 -6.66 6.20
C ILE A 351 -16.41 -5.95 7.46
N PRO A 352 -15.53 -5.29 8.22
CA PRO A 352 -15.93 -4.45 9.34
C PRO A 352 -16.92 -3.36 8.91
N THR A 353 -17.91 -3.09 9.76
CA THR A 353 -18.87 -1.99 9.60
C THR A 353 -18.59 -0.93 10.66
N PHE A 354 -18.82 0.33 10.31
CA PHE A 354 -18.67 1.48 11.20
C PHE A 354 -20.05 2.08 11.44
N ASP A 355 -20.46 2.17 12.69
CA ASP A 355 -21.75 2.75 13.14
C ASP A 355 -21.60 4.26 13.40
#